data_57d9013985b5fa9432ce86989d62d619
#
_entry.id   57d9013985b5fa9432ce86989d62d619
#
_cell.length_a   1.000
_cell.length_b   1.000
_cell.length_c   1.000
_cell.angle_alpha   90.00
_cell.angle_beta   90.00
_cell.angle_gamma   90.00
#
_symmetry.space_group_name_H-M   'P 1'
#
loop_
_entity.id
_entity.type
_entity.pdbx_description
1 polymer ?
#
loop_
_entity_poly.entity_id
_entity_poly.type
_entity_poly.pdbx_seq_one_letter_code
_entity_poly.pdbx_strand_id
1 'polypeptide(L)'
;MFLLFPYNDIIQTAEQPAWVMVRRWASVEMQTYRDHLGKRSRDYRANMDLEALDAGDDYRKLPRSFVIFICTYDYLKAGKPVYRFQTYDVKNCLPLDDESYTIILNTACEPEKVPEELRAFFAYINDPSKRDGSWLTQAIDERVRKYNTTKWRKRQMTLEEMMNQRFDAGREEGEEKLNRLYMLLIRENRMEDLKKAAEDKEYRRKLYCEFGLDAESEKPAKE
;
A
#
# COMPACT_ATOMS: atom_id res chain seq x y z
N MET A 1 -5.33 1.63 -7.73
CA MET A 1 -4.87 1.77 -9.13
C MET A 1 -4.73 0.38 -9.70
N PHE A 2 -5.68 -0.04 -10.53
CA PHE A 2 -5.61 -1.34 -11.19
C PHE A 2 -4.58 -1.25 -12.31
N LEU A 3 -3.44 -1.87 -12.15
CA LEU A 3 -2.50 -2.11 -13.23
C LEU A 3 -2.76 -3.53 -13.73
N LEU A 4 -3.60 -3.67 -14.75
CA LEU A 4 -3.71 -4.90 -15.53
C LEU A 4 -2.42 -5.04 -16.34
N PHE A 5 -1.55 -5.91 -15.90
CA PHE A 5 -0.39 -6.33 -16.68
C PHE A 5 -0.70 -7.63 -17.40
N PRO A 6 -0.42 -7.75 -18.69
CA PRO A 6 -0.15 -9.05 -19.26
C PRO A 6 1.17 -9.53 -18.64
N TYR A 7 1.03 -10.38 -17.63
CA TYR A 7 2.11 -10.79 -16.75
C TYR A 7 2.83 -12.01 -17.35
N ASN A 8 3.84 -11.79 -18.17
CA ASN A 8 4.70 -12.88 -18.62
C ASN A 8 6.03 -13.00 -17.83
N ASP A 9 6.43 -11.97 -17.05
CA ASP A 9 7.86 -11.87 -16.70
C ASP A 9 8.22 -11.66 -15.21
N ILE A 10 7.28 -11.51 -14.25
CA ILE A 10 7.65 -11.18 -12.87
C ILE A 10 7.77 -12.39 -11.91
N ILE A 11 7.15 -13.53 -12.19
CA ILE A 11 7.32 -14.74 -11.38
C ILE A 11 7.58 -15.93 -12.30
N GLN A 12 8.82 -16.18 -12.64
CA GLN A 12 9.25 -17.52 -13.04
C GLN A 12 9.18 -18.40 -11.79
N THR A 13 8.10 -19.16 -11.64
CA THR A 13 8.16 -20.36 -10.80
C THR A 13 8.89 -21.40 -11.59
N ALA A 14 9.92 -22.00 -11.00
CA ALA A 14 10.85 -22.95 -11.61
C ALA A 14 10.23 -24.25 -12.19
N GLU A 15 8.91 -24.35 -12.32
CA GLU A 15 8.22 -25.61 -12.60
C GLU A 15 7.30 -25.63 -13.82
N GLN A 16 7.26 -24.57 -14.66
CA GLN A 16 6.41 -24.64 -15.87
C GLN A 16 7.15 -24.15 -17.13
N PRO A 17 7.11 -24.94 -18.21
CA PRO A 17 7.72 -24.58 -19.47
C PRO A 17 7.02 -23.39 -20.13
N ALA A 18 7.80 -22.52 -20.75
CA ALA A 18 7.51 -21.18 -21.26
C ALA A 18 6.44 -21.07 -22.38
N TRP A 19 5.63 -22.08 -22.66
CA TRP A 19 4.81 -22.13 -23.88
C TRP A 19 3.30 -22.11 -23.68
N VAL A 20 2.81 -22.05 -22.43
CA VAL A 20 1.37 -21.91 -22.20
C VAL A 20 1.07 -20.41 -21.98
N MET A 21 0.49 -19.77 -23.00
CA MET A 21 -0.15 -18.44 -22.85
C MET A 21 -1.40 -18.61 -21.96
N VAL A 22 -1.18 -18.77 -20.67
CA VAL A 22 -2.26 -18.72 -19.69
C VAL A 22 -2.65 -17.25 -19.51
N ARG A 23 -3.89 -16.90 -19.81
CA ARG A 23 -4.42 -15.57 -19.44
C ARG A 23 -4.21 -15.40 -17.93
N ARG A 24 -3.44 -14.41 -17.55
CA ARG A 24 -3.16 -14.08 -16.15
C ARG A 24 -3.62 -12.66 -15.90
N TRP A 25 -4.34 -12.45 -14.83
CA TRP A 25 -4.80 -11.13 -14.41
C TRP A 25 -4.10 -10.76 -13.12
N ALA A 26 -3.49 -9.59 -13.07
CA ALA A 26 -2.78 -9.12 -11.89
C ALA A 26 -3.21 -7.70 -11.53
N SER A 27 -3.62 -7.50 -10.27
CA SER A 27 -3.76 -6.19 -9.64
C SER A 27 -2.54 -5.94 -8.78
N VAL A 28 -1.82 -4.84 -9.01
CA VAL A 28 -0.62 -4.46 -8.24
C VAL A 28 -0.88 -3.13 -7.57
N GLU A 29 -0.68 -3.06 -6.26
CA GLU A 29 -0.92 -1.87 -5.47
C GLU A 29 0.20 -1.62 -4.48
N MET A 30 0.63 -0.35 -4.37
CA MET A 30 1.60 0.10 -3.37
C MET A 30 0.88 0.53 -2.10
N GLN A 31 1.36 0.06 -0.95
CA GLN A 31 0.82 0.35 0.37
C GLN A 31 1.88 1.03 1.25
N THR A 32 1.62 2.26 1.61
CA THR A 32 2.49 3.05 2.50
C THR A 32 1.95 3.14 3.93
N TYR A 33 0.69 2.79 4.15
CA TYR A 33 0.02 2.77 5.45
C TYR A 33 -0.70 1.43 5.69
N ARG A 34 -1.00 1.14 6.96
CA ARG A 34 -1.67 -0.11 7.34
C ARG A 34 -3.15 -0.07 7.01
N ASP A 35 -3.60 -1.05 6.24
CA ASP A 35 -5.00 -1.24 5.87
C ASP A 35 -5.35 -2.74 5.91
N HIS A 36 -6.63 -3.06 5.71
CA HIS A 36 -7.16 -4.43 5.71
C HIS A 36 -6.88 -5.15 4.37
N LEU A 37 -5.62 -5.47 4.08
CA LEU A 37 -5.20 -6.04 2.79
C LEU A 37 -5.97 -7.33 2.42
N GLY A 38 -6.33 -8.17 3.39
CA GLY A 38 -7.12 -9.36 3.12
C GLY A 38 -8.51 -9.06 2.58
N LYS A 39 -9.19 -8.01 3.09
CA LYS A 39 -10.51 -7.58 2.58
C LYS A 39 -10.37 -6.93 1.20
N ARG A 40 -9.36 -6.09 1.02
CA ARG A 40 -9.06 -5.45 -0.28
C ARG A 40 -8.72 -6.48 -1.35
N SER A 41 -7.92 -7.49 -1.01
CA SER A 41 -7.60 -8.58 -1.93
C SER A 41 -8.86 -9.30 -2.42
N ARG A 42 -9.83 -9.52 -1.52
CA ARG A 42 -11.11 -10.14 -1.89
C ARG A 42 -11.93 -9.25 -2.84
N ASP A 43 -11.99 -7.94 -2.58
CA ASP A 43 -12.69 -6.98 -3.42
C ASP A 43 -12.07 -6.88 -4.82
N TYR A 44 -10.75 -6.75 -4.89
CA TYR A 44 -10.03 -6.70 -6.17
C TYR A 44 -10.22 -7.96 -7.00
N ARG A 45 -10.26 -9.12 -6.36
CA ARG A 45 -10.47 -10.39 -7.01
C ARG A 45 -11.88 -10.49 -7.58
N ALA A 46 -12.91 -10.10 -6.81
CA ALA A 46 -14.28 -10.07 -7.28
C ALA A 46 -14.46 -9.17 -8.52
N ASN A 47 -13.82 -8.00 -8.53
CA ASN A 47 -13.85 -7.10 -9.67
C ASN A 47 -13.14 -7.71 -10.91
N MET A 48 -11.98 -8.37 -10.72
CA MET A 48 -11.30 -9.07 -11.81
C MET A 48 -12.15 -10.21 -12.38
N ASP A 49 -12.82 -10.98 -11.55
CA ASP A 49 -13.66 -12.09 -11.98
C ASP A 49 -14.90 -11.60 -12.73
N LEU A 50 -15.51 -10.49 -12.30
CA LEU A 50 -16.61 -9.83 -13.00
C LEU A 50 -16.22 -9.30 -14.39
N GLU A 51 -14.99 -8.81 -14.54
CA GLU A 51 -14.47 -8.36 -15.84
C GLU A 51 -14.05 -9.52 -16.75
N ALA A 52 -13.77 -10.70 -16.17
CA ALA A 52 -13.23 -11.86 -16.91
C ALA A 52 -14.32 -12.74 -17.53
N LEU A 53 -15.53 -12.75 -16.97
CA LEU A 53 -16.63 -13.60 -17.39
C LEU A 53 -17.88 -12.78 -17.72
N ASP A 54 -18.50 -13.11 -18.85
CA ASP A 54 -19.83 -12.65 -19.18
C ASP A 54 -20.91 -13.59 -18.58
N ALA A 55 -22.13 -13.08 -18.50
CA ALA A 55 -23.25 -13.86 -17.99
C ALA A 55 -23.49 -15.12 -18.84
N GLY A 56 -23.37 -16.29 -18.21
CA GLY A 56 -23.54 -17.60 -18.87
C GLY A 56 -22.23 -18.22 -19.36
N ASP A 57 -21.10 -17.57 -19.15
CA ASP A 57 -19.81 -18.15 -19.47
C ASP A 57 -19.44 -19.33 -18.55
N ASP A 58 -18.59 -20.22 -19.05
CA ASP A 58 -18.05 -21.34 -18.30
C ASP A 58 -16.95 -20.86 -17.33
N TYR A 59 -17.07 -21.19 -16.05
CA TYR A 59 -16.06 -20.87 -15.02
C TYR A 59 -14.65 -21.34 -15.33
N ARG A 60 -14.48 -22.36 -16.18
CA ARG A 60 -13.16 -22.80 -16.67
C ARG A 60 -12.42 -21.74 -17.50
N LYS A 61 -13.12 -20.71 -17.94
CA LYS A 61 -12.52 -19.55 -18.64
C LYS A 61 -11.90 -18.53 -17.69
N LEU A 62 -12.20 -18.61 -16.39
CA LEU A 62 -11.58 -17.71 -15.41
C LEU A 62 -10.05 -17.79 -15.51
N PRO A 63 -9.38 -16.65 -15.69
CA PRO A 63 -7.94 -16.64 -15.75
C PRO A 63 -7.34 -16.79 -14.34
N ARG A 64 -6.12 -17.29 -14.25
CA ARG A 64 -5.34 -17.26 -13.01
C ARG A 64 -5.19 -15.80 -12.53
N SER A 65 -5.59 -15.51 -11.28
CA SER A 65 -5.62 -14.15 -10.73
C SER A 65 -4.59 -13.93 -9.64
N PHE A 66 -3.96 -12.74 -9.67
CA PHE A 66 -2.99 -12.31 -8.67
C PHE A 66 -3.34 -10.93 -8.13
N VAL A 67 -3.40 -10.81 -6.80
CA VAL A 67 -3.44 -9.50 -6.13
C VAL A 67 -2.10 -9.32 -5.42
N ILE A 68 -1.34 -8.30 -5.82
CA ILE A 68 0.02 -8.06 -5.32
C ILE A 68 0.04 -6.73 -4.59
N PHE A 69 0.34 -6.77 -3.28
CA PHE A 69 0.58 -5.58 -2.48
C PHE A 69 2.07 -5.38 -2.28
N ILE A 70 2.57 -4.19 -2.58
CA ILE A 70 3.94 -3.77 -2.31
C ILE A 70 3.89 -2.89 -1.06
N CYS A 71 4.33 -3.40 0.09
CA CYS A 71 4.23 -2.72 1.37
C CYS A 71 5.58 -2.15 1.78
N THR A 72 5.62 -0.86 2.16
CA THR A 72 6.80 -0.21 2.76
C THR A 72 6.96 -0.54 4.25
N TYR A 73 6.17 -1.47 4.76
CA TYR A 73 6.18 -1.97 6.13
C TYR A 73 5.88 -3.47 6.16
N ASP A 74 6.28 -4.15 7.24
CA ASP A 74 5.91 -5.57 7.42
C ASP A 74 4.46 -5.70 7.92
N TYR A 75 3.56 -6.05 7.02
CA TYR A 75 2.12 -6.18 7.30
C TYR A 75 1.84 -7.27 8.35
N LEU A 76 2.52 -8.41 8.25
CA LEU A 76 2.32 -9.57 9.14
C LEU A 76 3.27 -9.60 10.33
N LYS A 77 4.27 -8.72 10.37
CA LYS A 77 5.29 -8.67 11.43
C LYS A 77 6.07 -9.98 11.61
N ALA A 78 6.21 -10.78 10.55
CA ALA A 78 6.92 -12.06 10.56
C ALA A 78 8.32 -11.99 9.90
N GLY A 79 8.77 -10.81 9.50
CA GLY A 79 10.12 -10.57 8.97
C GLY A 79 10.42 -11.25 7.64
N LYS A 80 9.40 -11.66 6.88
CA LYS A 80 9.60 -12.29 5.56
C LYS A 80 9.52 -11.25 4.44
N PRO A 81 10.35 -11.37 3.38
CA PRO A 81 10.31 -10.46 2.24
C PRO A 81 9.06 -10.66 1.37
N VAL A 82 8.55 -11.88 1.31
CA VAL A 82 7.40 -12.26 0.47
C VAL A 82 6.47 -13.14 1.28
N TYR A 83 5.19 -12.77 1.29
CA TYR A 83 4.10 -13.59 1.79
C TYR A 83 3.21 -13.99 0.64
N ARG A 84 2.88 -15.29 0.52
CA ARG A 84 2.01 -15.83 -0.51
C ARG A 84 0.83 -16.52 0.14
N PHE A 85 -0.37 -16.15 -0.30
CA PHE A 85 -1.63 -16.69 0.19
C PHE A 85 -2.36 -17.38 -0.96
N GLN A 86 -2.93 -18.52 -0.63
CA GLN A 86 -3.77 -19.35 -1.49
C GLN A 86 -4.87 -19.95 -0.61
N THR A 87 -5.97 -20.37 -1.19
CA THR A 87 -7.06 -21.02 -0.46
C THR A 87 -6.72 -22.45 -0.12
N TYR A 88 -6.79 -22.80 1.15
CA TYR A 88 -6.55 -24.15 1.67
C TYR A 88 -7.66 -24.62 2.59
N ASP A 89 -7.90 -25.92 2.63
CA ASP A 89 -8.60 -26.56 3.73
C ASP A 89 -7.76 -26.40 5.01
N VAL A 90 -8.34 -25.74 6.02
CA VAL A 90 -7.60 -25.35 7.25
C VAL A 90 -7.15 -26.57 8.05
N LYS A 91 -7.90 -27.68 7.97
CA LYS A 91 -7.65 -28.90 8.78
C LYS A 91 -6.69 -29.85 8.10
N ASN A 92 -6.85 -30.04 6.79
CA ASN A 92 -6.10 -31.05 6.03
C ASN A 92 -4.96 -30.44 5.20
N CYS A 93 -4.85 -29.11 5.16
CA CYS A 93 -3.85 -28.37 4.37
C CYS A 93 -3.87 -28.71 2.87
N LEU A 94 -5.05 -29.01 2.32
CA LEU A 94 -5.25 -29.29 0.91
C LEU A 94 -5.58 -28.00 0.15
N PRO A 95 -4.91 -27.71 -0.98
CA PRO A 95 -5.25 -26.55 -1.78
C PRO A 95 -6.63 -26.70 -2.42
N LEU A 96 -7.38 -25.60 -2.53
CA LEU A 96 -8.65 -25.58 -3.26
C LEU A 96 -8.46 -25.52 -4.78
N ASP A 97 -7.27 -25.14 -5.24
CA ASP A 97 -6.91 -24.96 -6.66
C ASP A 97 -7.82 -23.98 -7.42
N ASP A 98 -8.25 -22.94 -6.71
CA ASP A 98 -9.06 -21.84 -7.25
C ASP A 98 -8.25 -20.89 -8.17
N GLU A 99 -6.97 -21.17 -8.39
CA GLU A 99 -6.02 -20.39 -9.18
C GLU A 99 -5.94 -18.92 -8.80
N SER A 100 -6.31 -18.58 -7.55
CA SER A 100 -6.33 -17.21 -7.03
C SER A 100 -5.29 -17.00 -5.93
N TYR A 101 -4.45 -15.98 -6.12
CA TYR A 101 -3.27 -15.76 -5.27
C TYR A 101 -3.24 -14.33 -4.74
N THR A 102 -2.89 -14.18 -3.46
CA THR A 102 -2.52 -12.88 -2.89
C THR A 102 -1.06 -12.90 -2.50
N ILE A 103 -0.31 -11.91 -2.97
CA ILE A 103 1.13 -11.76 -2.69
C ILE A 103 1.33 -10.44 -1.97
N ILE A 104 2.05 -10.47 -0.84
CA ILE A 104 2.46 -9.27 -0.13
C ILE A 104 3.99 -9.22 -0.16
N LEU A 105 4.52 -8.17 -0.76
CA LEU A 105 5.95 -7.87 -0.81
C LEU A 105 6.26 -6.88 0.31
N ASN A 106 7.13 -7.29 1.24
CA ASN A 106 7.56 -6.46 2.37
C ASN A 106 8.90 -5.81 2.03
N THR A 107 8.89 -4.57 1.54
CA THR A 107 10.12 -3.87 1.17
C THR A 107 10.91 -3.35 2.37
N ALA A 108 10.32 -3.37 3.59
CA ALA A 108 11.01 -3.05 4.85
C ALA A 108 11.78 -4.26 5.43
N CYS A 109 11.81 -5.38 4.72
CA CYS A 109 12.57 -6.57 5.15
C CYS A 109 14.07 -6.31 5.11
N GLU A 110 14.82 -6.98 5.99
CA GLU A 110 16.29 -6.96 5.99
C GLU A 110 16.83 -7.40 4.63
N PRO A 111 17.77 -6.66 4.01
CA PRO A 111 18.26 -6.92 2.65
C PRO A 111 18.81 -8.33 2.46
N GLU A 112 19.39 -8.93 3.50
CA GLU A 112 19.98 -10.27 3.48
C GLU A 112 18.93 -11.36 3.30
N LYS A 113 17.70 -11.10 3.73
CA LYS A 113 16.55 -12.03 3.61
C LYS A 113 15.85 -11.91 2.27
N VAL A 114 16.12 -10.84 1.51
CA VAL A 114 15.46 -10.61 0.23
C VAL A 114 16.08 -11.51 -0.84
N PRO A 115 15.26 -12.28 -1.59
CA PRO A 115 15.73 -13.03 -2.76
C PRO A 115 16.50 -12.14 -3.73
N GLU A 116 17.56 -12.67 -4.34
CA GLU A 116 18.45 -11.90 -5.21
C GLU A 116 17.69 -11.18 -6.32
N GLU A 117 16.70 -11.84 -6.89
CA GLU A 117 15.89 -11.34 -8.01
C GLU A 117 15.02 -10.12 -7.59
N LEU A 118 14.73 -9.96 -6.30
CA LEU A 118 13.91 -8.88 -5.77
C LEU A 118 14.71 -7.75 -5.12
N ARG A 119 16.01 -7.92 -4.89
CA ARG A 119 16.85 -6.93 -4.19
C ARG A 119 16.87 -5.57 -4.87
N ALA A 120 17.12 -5.56 -6.16
CA ALA A 120 17.15 -4.33 -6.95
C ALA A 120 15.78 -3.63 -6.95
N PHE A 121 14.70 -4.41 -7.09
CA PHE A 121 13.34 -3.89 -7.06
C PHE A 121 13.00 -3.29 -5.69
N PHE A 122 13.30 -3.97 -4.57
CA PHE A 122 13.06 -3.46 -3.22
C PHE A 122 13.90 -2.20 -2.93
N ALA A 123 15.16 -2.19 -3.38
CA ALA A 123 16.02 -1.01 -3.24
C ALA A 123 15.44 0.20 -3.99
N TYR A 124 14.92 -0.01 -5.20
CA TYR A 124 14.27 1.03 -6.00
C TYR A 124 12.98 1.55 -5.37
N ILE A 125 12.13 0.67 -4.83
CA ILE A 125 10.87 1.06 -4.16
C ILE A 125 11.16 1.93 -2.92
N ASN A 126 12.17 1.56 -2.12
CA ASN A 126 12.53 2.30 -0.91
C ASN A 126 13.30 3.60 -1.22
N ASP A 127 14.02 3.64 -2.34
CA ASP A 127 14.79 4.80 -2.77
C ASP A 127 14.85 4.85 -4.30
N PRO A 128 13.99 5.66 -4.95
CA PRO A 128 13.93 5.77 -6.41
C PRO A 128 15.21 6.28 -7.08
N SER A 129 16.19 6.76 -6.31
CA SER A 129 17.52 7.13 -6.85
C SER A 129 18.39 5.90 -7.15
N LYS A 130 18.09 4.76 -6.53
CA LYS A 130 18.82 3.48 -6.68
C LYS A 130 18.32 2.70 -7.89
N ARG A 131 18.53 3.25 -9.08
CA ARG A 131 18.16 2.59 -10.34
C ARG A 131 19.29 1.67 -10.77
N ASP A 132 18.97 0.39 -10.92
CA ASP A 132 19.92 -0.61 -11.42
C ASP A 132 19.92 -0.76 -12.94
N GLY A 133 19.02 -0.02 -13.64
CA GLY A 133 18.87 -0.11 -15.10
C GLY A 133 18.20 -1.41 -15.57
N SER A 134 17.69 -2.25 -14.66
CA SER A 134 16.93 -3.45 -15.02
C SER A 134 15.67 -3.08 -15.83
N TRP A 135 15.23 -3.99 -16.69
CA TRP A 135 14.00 -3.81 -17.47
C TRP A 135 12.78 -3.54 -16.59
N LEU A 136 12.74 -4.14 -15.40
CA LEU A 136 11.63 -3.99 -14.44
C LEU A 136 11.58 -2.57 -13.85
N THR A 137 12.72 -2.05 -13.39
CA THR A 137 12.81 -0.68 -12.85
C THR A 137 12.52 0.36 -13.94
N GLN A 138 12.98 0.13 -15.17
CA GLN A 138 12.67 0.99 -16.32
C GLN A 138 11.17 0.97 -16.67
N ALA A 139 10.55 -0.21 -16.73
CA ALA A 139 9.14 -0.35 -17.04
C ALA A 139 8.25 0.33 -15.99
N ILE A 140 8.63 0.24 -14.71
CA ILE A 140 7.91 0.90 -13.62
C ILE A 140 8.08 2.43 -13.71
N ASP A 141 9.30 2.92 -13.92
CA ASP A 141 9.58 4.34 -14.09
C ASP A 141 8.77 4.95 -15.25
N GLU A 142 8.74 4.27 -16.38
CA GLU A 142 8.01 4.73 -17.55
C GLU A 142 6.51 4.83 -17.28
N ARG A 143 5.97 3.85 -16.55
CA ARG A 143 4.57 3.87 -16.14
C ARG A 143 4.28 4.93 -15.08
N VAL A 144 5.13 5.10 -14.08
CA VAL A 144 5.02 6.17 -13.08
C VAL A 144 5.05 7.54 -13.74
N ARG A 145 5.95 7.76 -14.69
CA ARG A 145 5.99 9.02 -15.48
C ARG A 145 4.70 9.22 -16.27
N LYS A 146 4.23 8.20 -16.97
CA LYS A 146 2.99 8.24 -17.75
C LYS A 146 1.78 8.52 -16.86
N TYR A 147 1.74 7.93 -15.67
CA TYR A 147 0.70 8.14 -14.68
C TYR A 147 0.73 9.57 -14.10
N ASN A 148 1.91 10.08 -13.78
CA ASN A 148 2.07 11.42 -13.23
C ASN A 148 1.78 12.54 -14.25
N THR A 149 1.94 12.28 -15.55
CA THR A 149 1.69 13.27 -16.63
C THR A 149 0.25 13.29 -17.12
N THR A 150 -0.54 12.27 -16.86
CA THR A 150 -1.93 12.21 -17.35
C THR A 150 -2.93 12.67 -16.27
N LYS A 151 -3.94 13.44 -16.70
CA LYS A 151 -5.14 13.84 -15.90
C LYS A 151 -5.89 12.65 -15.26
N TRP A 152 -5.41 11.42 -15.44
CA TRP A 152 -5.95 10.18 -14.91
C TRP A 152 -5.90 10.10 -13.38
N ARG A 153 -4.87 10.69 -12.77
CA ARG A 153 -4.70 10.67 -11.31
C ARG A 153 -5.88 11.25 -10.54
N LYS A 154 -6.54 12.27 -11.12
CA LYS A 154 -7.72 12.92 -10.49
C LYS A 154 -9.04 12.17 -10.71
N ARG A 155 -9.12 11.25 -11.68
CA ARG A 155 -10.37 10.54 -12.01
C ARG A 155 -10.51 9.17 -11.35
N GLN A 156 -9.41 8.56 -10.91
CA GLN A 156 -9.41 7.19 -10.36
C GLN A 156 -9.22 7.13 -8.84
N MET A 157 -8.98 8.25 -8.14
CA MET A 157 -9.07 8.24 -6.69
C MET A 157 -10.54 8.03 -6.30
N THR A 158 -10.83 6.90 -5.69
CA THR A 158 -12.14 6.67 -5.08
C THR A 158 -12.36 7.69 -3.97
N LEU A 159 -13.63 8.02 -3.67
CA LEU A 159 -13.98 8.89 -2.55
C LEU A 159 -13.33 8.39 -1.24
N GLU A 160 -13.23 7.09 -1.09
CA GLU A 160 -12.61 6.40 0.04
C GLU A 160 -11.10 6.68 0.13
N GLU A 161 -10.37 6.62 -0.99
CA GLU A 161 -8.94 6.99 -1.02
C GLU A 161 -8.71 8.46 -0.70
N MET A 162 -9.59 9.35 -1.19
CA MET A 162 -9.51 10.78 -0.86
C MET A 162 -9.81 11.03 0.62
N MET A 163 -10.79 10.32 1.20
CA MET A 163 -11.10 10.39 2.62
C MET A 163 -9.95 9.83 3.47
N ASN A 164 -9.37 8.70 3.10
CA ASN A 164 -8.26 8.09 3.82
C ASN A 164 -7.01 8.99 3.78
N GLN A 165 -6.68 9.59 2.63
CA GLN A 165 -5.57 10.56 2.55
C GLN A 165 -5.80 11.79 3.43
N ARG A 166 -7.04 12.31 3.49
CA ARG A 166 -7.37 13.43 4.38
C ARG A 166 -7.30 13.04 5.84
N PHE A 167 -7.72 11.81 6.18
CA PHE A 167 -7.67 11.29 7.54
C PHE A 167 -6.22 11.10 8.01
N ASP A 168 -5.36 10.54 7.16
CA ASP A 168 -3.94 10.35 7.48
C ASP A 168 -3.19 11.68 7.60
N ALA A 169 -3.42 12.62 6.68
CA ALA A 169 -2.87 13.96 6.77
C ALA A 169 -3.33 14.68 8.05
N GLY A 170 -4.62 14.59 8.40
CA GLY A 170 -5.15 15.18 9.64
C GLY A 170 -4.58 14.54 10.90
N ARG A 171 -4.24 13.25 10.85
CA ARG A 171 -3.57 12.55 11.95
C ARG A 171 -2.13 12.99 12.12
N GLU A 172 -1.37 13.09 11.03
CA GLU A 172 0.02 13.56 11.04
C GLU A 172 0.10 15.00 11.54
N GLU A 173 -0.75 15.91 11.03
CA GLU A 173 -0.83 17.28 11.53
C GLU A 173 -1.20 17.35 13.01
N GLY A 174 -2.10 16.47 13.47
CA GLY A 174 -2.49 16.38 14.87
C GLY A 174 -1.36 15.90 15.78
N GLU A 175 -0.57 14.94 15.34
CA GLU A 175 0.61 14.44 16.05
C GLU A 175 1.72 15.50 16.11
N GLU A 176 1.97 16.21 15.01
CA GLU A 176 2.94 17.32 14.98
C GLU A 176 2.54 18.47 15.91
N LYS A 177 1.27 18.88 15.89
CA LYS A 177 0.75 19.91 16.81
C LYS A 177 0.92 19.50 18.27
N LEU A 178 0.61 18.25 18.58
CA LEU A 178 0.75 17.71 19.93
C LEU A 178 2.21 17.72 20.39
N ASN A 179 3.12 17.28 19.54
CA ASN A 179 4.55 17.28 19.84
C ASN A 179 5.09 18.70 20.02
N ARG A 180 4.69 19.65 19.18
CA ARG A 180 5.06 21.08 19.34
C ARG A 180 4.56 21.65 20.66
N LEU A 181 3.31 21.37 21.03
CA LEU A 181 2.75 21.81 22.32
C LEU A 181 3.56 21.26 23.49
N TYR A 182 3.86 19.96 23.49
CA TYR A 182 4.63 19.33 24.56
C TYR A 182 6.04 19.91 24.69
N MET A 183 6.72 20.17 23.57
CA MET A 183 8.03 20.81 23.58
C MET A 183 7.98 22.24 24.15
N LEU A 184 6.94 23.02 23.83
CA LEU A 184 6.76 24.36 24.38
C LEU A 184 6.50 24.33 25.89
N LEU A 185 5.63 23.43 26.37
CA LEU A 185 5.34 23.27 27.79
C LEU A 185 6.57 22.81 28.60
N ILE A 186 7.40 21.93 28.05
CA ILE A 186 8.67 21.51 28.66
C ILE A 186 9.64 22.70 28.74
N ARG A 187 9.77 23.48 27.66
CA ARG A 187 10.68 24.63 27.60
C ARG A 187 10.28 25.72 28.60
N GLU A 188 8.98 25.91 28.83
CA GLU A 188 8.46 26.85 29.81
C GLU A 188 8.35 26.28 31.24
N ASN A 189 8.81 25.03 31.46
CA ASN A 189 8.74 24.32 32.72
C ASN A 189 7.33 24.17 33.30
N ARG A 190 6.31 24.05 32.40
CA ARG A 190 4.88 23.93 32.74
C ARG A 190 4.46 22.43 32.79
N MET A 191 5.09 21.66 33.68
CA MET A 191 4.90 20.20 33.76
C MET A 191 3.49 19.80 34.21
N GLU A 192 2.80 20.62 35.02
CA GLU A 192 1.41 20.35 35.42
C GLU A 192 0.44 20.51 34.24
N ASP A 193 0.67 21.52 33.39
CA ASP A 193 -0.11 21.72 32.19
C ASP A 193 0.09 20.60 31.16
N LEU A 194 1.30 20.08 31.08
CA LEU A 194 1.62 18.94 30.22
C LEU A 194 0.84 17.68 30.65
N LYS A 195 0.77 17.40 31.95
CA LYS A 195 0.00 16.28 32.48
C LYS A 195 -1.49 16.44 32.18
N LYS A 196 -2.05 17.64 32.46
CA LYS A 196 -3.46 17.93 32.17
C LYS A 196 -3.77 17.83 30.65
N ALA A 197 -2.88 18.37 29.80
CA ALA A 197 -3.07 18.32 28.36
C ALA A 197 -3.03 16.89 27.81
N ALA A 198 -2.32 15.94 28.45
CA ALA A 198 -2.29 14.54 28.05
C ALA A 198 -3.64 13.86 28.31
N GLU A 199 -4.33 14.21 29.39
CA GLU A 199 -5.57 13.56 29.85
C GLU A 199 -6.83 14.27 29.36
N ASP A 200 -6.82 15.62 29.26
CA ASP A 200 -7.97 16.46 28.94
C ASP A 200 -7.83 17.11 27.55
N LYS A 201 -8.69 16.70 26.61
CA LYS A 201 -8.74 17.24 25.25
C LYS A 201 -9.19 18.70 25.18
N GLU A 202 -10.10 19.12 26.08
CA GLU A 202 -10.58 20.50 26.09
C GLU A 202 -9.52 21.46 26.66
N TYR A 203 -8.82 21.02 27.69
CA TYR A 203 -7.69 21.76 28.22
C TYR A 203 -6.56 21.91 27.17
N ARG A 204 -6.28 20.84 26.46
CA ARG A 204 -5.32 20.84 25.35
C ARG A 204 -5.69 21.84 24.25
N ARG A 205 -6.97 21.93 23.87
CA ARG A 205 -7.44 22.94 22.90
C ARG A 205 -7.19 24.36 23.38
N LYS A 206 -7.40 24.66 24.65
CA LYS A 206 -7.09 25.99 25.21
C LYS A 206 -5.62 26.31 25.09
N LEU A 207 -4.74 25.35 25.34
CA LEU A 207 -3.29 25.50 25.17
C LEU A 207 -2.88 25.68 23.71
N TYR A 208 -3.53 25.02 22.76
CA TYR A 208 -3.29 25.26 21.33
C TYR A 208 -3.61 26.72 20.96
N CYS A 209 -4.71 27.29 21.43
CA CYS A 209 -5.02 28.70 21.23
C CYS A 209 -4.00 29.61 21.94
N GLU A 210 -3.62 29.31 23.17
CA GLU A 210 -2.64 30.07 23.95
C GLU A 210 -1.28 30.16 23.25
N PHE A 211 -0.80 29.07 22.68
CA PHE A 211 0.47 28.99 21.95
C PHE A 211 0.37 29.29 20.45
N GLY A 212 -0.83 29.69 19.96
CA GLY A 212 -1.04 30.04 18.56
C GLY A 212 -0.87 28.87 17.57
N LEU A 213 -1.01 27.63 18.05
CA LEU A 213 -0.86 26.44 17.23
C LEU A 213 -2.12 26.14 16.39
N ASP A 214 -3.25 26.78 16.63
CA ASP A 214 -4.48 26.64 15.85
C ASP A 214 -4.52 27.51 14.58
N ALA A 215 -3.65 28.51 14.45
CA ALA A 215 -3.66 29.46 13.35
C ALA A 215 -3.00 28.96 12.05
N GLU A 216 -2.37 27.79 12.05
CA GLU A 216 -1.72 27.24 10.84
C GLU A 216 -2.67 26.47 9.89
N SER A 217 -3.95 26.25 10.27
CA SER A 217 -4.93 25.53 9.45
C SER A 217 -5.67 26.39 8.40
N GLU A 218 -5.40 27.69 8.33
CA GLU A 218 -5.99 28.61 7.36
C GLU A 218 -4.95 29.14 6.35
N LYS A 219 -4.25 28.26 5.62
CA LYS A 219 -3.64 28.70 4.36
C LYS A 219 -4.64 28.49 3.22
N PRO A 220 -5.11 29.54 2.54
CA PRO A 220 -6.00 29.38 1.41
C PRO A 220 -5.29 28.60 0.30
N ALA A 221 -6.02 27.67 -0.31
CA ALA A 221 -5.60 27.01 -1.53
C ALA A 221 -5.26 28.08 -2.57
N LYS A 222 -4.00 28.12 -2.99
CA LYS A 222 -3.60 28.96 -4.13
C LYS A 222 -4.26 28.42 -5.38
N GLU A 223 -4.93 29.33 -6.07
CA GLU A 223 -5.55 29.19 -7.39
C GLU A 223 -4.69 28.54 -8.47
#